data_e66c675ef36a5606a23bc80268f26b8a
#
_entry.id   e66c675ef36a5606a23bc80268f26b8a
#
_cell.length_a   1.000
_cell.length_b   1.000
_cell.length_c   1.000
_cell.angle_alpha   90.00
_cell.angle_beta   90.00
_cell.angle_gamma   90.00
#
_symmetry.space_group_name_H-M   'P 1'
#
loop_
_entity.id
_entity.type
_entity.pdbx_description
1 polymer ?
#
loop_
_entity_poly.entity_id
_entity_poly.type
_entity_poly.pdbx_seq_one_letter_code
_entity_poly.pdbx_strand_id
1 'polypeptide(L)'
;MSKKLISIVDVKDYVGQEVTIGAWVTNKSGKGKIAFVQLRDGSAFFQGVAFKPNFIEKYGEESGLEKFDVIKRLNQETSVYVTGIVKEDERSKFGYELDITDLEVIGESHEYPITPKEHGTDFLMDNRHLWLRSRKQMAVMQIRNAIIYATYEFFDQNGFIKFDSPILSENAAEDSTELFETDYFGKPAFLSQSGQLYLEAGAMALGRVFDFGPVFRAEKSKTRRHLTEFWMMDAEYSFLSHEESLDLQEAYVKALIQGVLDRAPQALDILERDVEALKRYITEPFKRVSYDDAITLLQEHEADEDTDYEHLEHGDDFGSPHETWISNYFGVPTFVVNYPASFKAFYMKPVPGNSERVLCADLLAPEGYGEIIGGSMREDNYDALVAKMDELGMDKSEYDFYLDLRKYGSVPHGGFGIGIERMVTFVAGTKHIREAIPFPRMLHRIRP
;
A
#
# COMPACT_ATOMS: atom_id res chain seq x y z
N MET A 1 -4.85 36.53 20.66
CA MET A 1 -5.89 35.65 20.09
C MET A 1 -5.20 34.56 19.28
N SER A 2 -5.55 33.29 19.45
CA SER A 2 -5.00 32.23 18.60
C SER A 2 -5.48 32.46 17.17
N LYS A 3 -4.56 32.52 16.21
CA LYS A 3 -4.90 32.60 14.79
C LYS A 3 -5.70 31.34 14.43
N LYS A 4 -6.89 31.50 13.84
CA LYS A 4 -7.64 30.35 13.31
C LYS A 4 -6.95 29.89 12.04
N LEU A 5 -6.33 28.72 12.08
CA LEU A 5 -5.68 28.12 10.92
C LEU A 5 -6.70 27.32 10.09
N ILE A 6 -6.55 27.37 8.78
CA ILE A 6 -7.27 26.53 7.83
C ILE A 6 -6.28 25.60 7.11
N SER A 7 -6.77 24.49 6.56
CA SER A 7 -5.99 23.62 5.68
C SER A 7 -6.05 24.09 4.23
N ILE A 8 -4.99 23.81 3.46
CA ILE A 8 -4.94 24.18 2.04
C ILE A 8 -6.07 23.50 1.25
N VAL A 9 -6.45 22.28 1.59
CA VAL A 9 -7.55 21.55 0.91
C VAL A 9 -8.90 22.26 1.03
N ASP A 10 -9.08 23.09 2.07
CA ASP A 10 -10.33 23.79 2.38
C ASP A 10 -10.40 25.22 1.80
N VAL A 11 -9.33 25.72 1.14
CA VAL A 11 -9.26 27.13 0.67
C VAL A 11 -10.42 27.52 -0.24
N LYS A 12 -11.00 26.59 -0.98
CA LYS A 12 -12.17 26.82 -1.85
C LYS A 12 -13.37 27.40 -1.10
N ASP A 13 -13.51 27.09 0.19
CA ASP A 13 -14.60 27.55 1.04
C ASP A 13 -14.36 28.97 1.60
N TYR A 14 -13.21 29.58 1.30
CA TYR A 14 -12.76 30.87 1.82
C TYR A 14 -12.43 31.90 0.74
N VAL A 15 -12.93 31.72 -0.49
CA VAL A 15 -12.69 32.66 -1.59
C VAL A 15 -13.12 34.07 -1.20
N GLY A 16 -12.24 35.07 -1.42
CA GLY A 16 -12.44 36.48 -1.05
C GLY A 16 -12.22 36.81 0.44
N GLN A 17 -11.91 35.81 1.28
CA GLN A 17 -11.68 36.01 2.71
C GLN A 17 -10.18 35.99 3.04
N GLU A 18 -9.79 36.69 4.09
CA GLU A 18 -8.45 36.62 4.65
C GLU A 18 -8.34 35.43 5.57
N VAL A 19 -7.38 34.54 5.29
CA VAL A 19 -7.11 33.29 6.02
C VAL A 19 -5.67 33.22 6.47
N THR A 20 -5.38 32.38 7.48
CA THR A 20 -4.02 32.05 7.88
C THR A 20 -3.80 30.54 7.71
N ILE A 21 -2.70 30.16 7.09
CA ILE A 21 -2.29 28.79 6.84
C ILE A 21 -0.93 28.55 7.52
N GLY A 22 -0.80 27.45 8.27
CA GLY A 22 0.49 26.96 8.74
C GLY A 22 1.09 26.05 7.67
N ALA A 23 2.28 26.36 7.15
CA ALA A 23 2.83 25.65 6.01
C ALA A 23 4.36 25.58 6.03
N TRP A 24 4.91 24.74 5.17
CA TRP A 24 6.31 24.72 4.77
C TRP A 24 6.48 25.27 3.36
N VAL A 25 7.53 26.06 3.15
CA VAL A 25 7.90 26.62 1.85
C VAL A 25 8.63 25.56 1.04
N THR A 26 8.01 25.03 0.01
CA THR A 26 8.63 23.99 -0.84
C THR A 26 9.51 24.57 -1.93
N ASN A 27 9.14 25.74 -2.46
CA ASN A 27 9.90 26.47 -3.45
C ASN A 27 9.50 27.95 -3.44
N LYS A 28 10.37 28.79 -4.00
CA LYS A 28 10.08 30.20 -4.24
C LYS A 28 10.63 30.65 -5.59
N SER A 29 9.99 31.64 -6.17
CA SER A 29 10.45 32.33 -7.36
C SER A 29 9.97 33.78 -7.34
N GLY A 30 10.39 34.58 -8.28
CA GLY A 30 9.93 35.97 -8.42
C GLY A 30 11.02 36.92 -8.82
N LYS A 31 10.60 38.08 -9.35
CA LYS A 31 11.50 39.14 -9.79
C LYS A 31 10.89 40.51 -9.47
N GLY A 32 11.75 41.42 -9.01
CA GLY A 32 11.34 42.79 -8.76
C GLY A 32 10.30 42.96 -7.66
N LYS A 33 9.07 43.27 -8.05
CA LYS A 33 7.98 43.59 -7.10
C LYS A 33 7.09 42.41 -6.72
N ILE A 34 7.32 41.22 -7.29
CA ILE A 34 6.48 40.03 -7.07
C ILE A 34 7.36 38.88 -6.57
N ALA A 35 6.87 38.17 -5.55
CA ALA A 35 7.41 36.89 -5.10
C ALA A 35 6.31 35.83 -5.08
N PHE A 36 6.61 34.66 -5.64
CA PHE A 36 5.77 33.46 -5.59
C PHE A 36 6.36 32.52 -4.57
N VAL A 37 5.50 31.99 -3.68
CA VAL A 37 5.89 31.03 -2.66
C VAL A 37 5.03 29.78 -2.83
N GLN A 38 5.67 28.63 -3.04
CA GLN A 38 4.97 27.35 -3.06
C GLN A 38 4.90 26.80 -1.63
N LEU A 39 3.72 26.57 -1.17
CA LEU A 39 3.38 26.16 0.20
C LEU A 39 2.90 24.71 0.23
N ARG A 40 3.15 24.04 1.34
CA ARG A 40 2.66 22.69 1.65
C ARG A 40 2.27 22.63 3.12
N ASP A 41 1.08 22.13 3.43
CA ASP A 41 0.60 21.97 4.82
C ASP A 41 0.34 20.51 5.21
N GLY A 42 0.62 19.55 4.30
CA GLY A 42 0.32 18.13 4.48
C GLY A 42 -1.00 17.70 3.81
N SER A 43 -1.97 18.61 3.64
CA SER A 43 -3.21 18.32 2.92
C SER A 43 -3.04 18.49 1.40
N ALA A 44 -2.35 19.57 0.97
CA ALA A 44 -2.14 19.91 -0.43
C ALA A 44 -0.94 20.84 -0.63
N PHE A 45 -0.74 21.23 -1.91
CA PHE A 45 0.24 22.24 -2.35
C PHE A 45 -0.50 23.46 -2.86
N PHE A 46 -0.02 24.65 -2.49
CA PHE A 46 -0.71 25.91 -2.76
C PHE A 46 0.29 27.02 -3.15
N GLN A 47 -0.10 27.87 -4.08
CA GLN A 47 0.70 29.04 -4.43
C GLN A 47 0.26 30.27 -3.66
N GLY A 48 1.20 30.91 -2.99
CA GLY A 48 1.05 32.26 -2.47
C GLY A 48 1.78 33.28 -3.33
N VAL A 49 1.18 34.45 -3.50
CA VAL A 49 1.74 35.57 -4.26
C VAL A 49 1.90 36.77 -3.34
N ALA A 50 3.09 37.27 -3.20
CA ALA A 50 3.38 38.50 -2.45
C ALA A 50 3.68 39.64 -3.44
N PHE A 51 2.96 40.74 -3.32
CA PHE A 51 3.16 41.94 -4.13
C PHE A 51 3.72 43.07 -3.28
N LYS A 52 4.95 43.48 -3.53
CA LYS A 52 5.70 44.50 -2.75
C LYS A 52 4.89 45.78 -2.41
N PRO A 53 4.17 46.42 -3.37
CA PRO A 53 3.38 47.60 -3.07
C PRO A 53 2.34 47.39 -1.99
N ASN A 54 1.66 46.21 -1.92
CA ASN A 54 0.67 45.91 -0.91
C ASN A 54 1.27 45.89 0.51
N PHE A 55 2.49 45.39 0.64
CA PHE A 55 3.22 45.42 1.91
C PHE A 55 3.62 46.83 2.33
N ILE A 56 4.08 47.66 1.38
CA ILE A 56 4.39 49.08 1.64
C ILE A 56 3.13 49.84 2.06
N GLU A 57 2.02 49.62 1.38
CA GLU A 57 0.73 50.26 1.71
C GLU A 57 0.25 49.84 3.12
N LYS A 58 0.34 48.56 3.45
CA LYS A 58 -0.15 48.02 4.72
C LYS A 58 0.72 48.39 5.94
N TYR A 59 2.07 48.38 5.78
CA TYR A 59 3.03 48.48 6.88
C TYR A 59 3.91 49.73 6.88
N GLY A 60 3.77 50.60 5.86
CA GLY A 60 4.69 51.71 5.61
C GLY A 60 5.93 51.28 4.82
N GLU A 61 6.70 52.25 4.33
CA GLU A 61 7.79 51.97 3.36
C GLU A 61 8.89 51.07 3.94
N GLU A 62 9.41 51.39 5.11
CA GLU A 62 10.52 50.67 5.74
C GLU A 62 10.11 49.25 6.14
N SER A 63 9.06 49.11 6.99
CA SER A 63 8.58 47.82 7.47
C SER A 63 8.00 46.94 6.35
N GLY A 64 7.32 47.54 5.35
CA GLY A 64 6.81 46.81 4.20
C GLY A 64 7.91 46.25 3.31
N LEU A 65 9.00 46.97 3.12
CA LEU A 65 10.19 46.50 2.43
C LEU A 65 10.85 45.32 3.17
N GLU A 66 11.04 45.46 4.47
CA GLU A 66 11.62 44.43 5.32
C GLU A 66 10.82 43.13 5.27
N LYS A 67 9.52 43.17 5.48
CA LYS A 67 8.61 42.01 5.41
C LYS A 67 8.64 41.34 4.02
N PHE A 68 8.58 42.12 2.94
CA PHE A 68 8.68 41.58 1.58
C PHE A 68 10.06 40.94 1.30
N ASP A 69 11.14 41.50 1.81
CA ASP A 69 12.48 40.94 1.68
C ASP A 69 12.66 39.65 2.48
N VAL A 70 11.99 39.47 3.63
CA VAL A 70 11.93 38.19 4.36
C VAL A 70 11.36 37.11 3.44
N ILE A 71 10.23 37.38 2.75
CA ILE A 71 9.59 36.43 1.83
C ILE A 71 10.57 36.04 0.71
N LYS A 72 11.32 36.97 0.16
CA LYS A 72 12.31 36.72 -0.89
C LYS A 72 13.51 35.91 -0.44
N ARG A 73 13.82 35.89 0.88
CA ARG A 73 14.97 35.16 1.43
C ARG A 73 14.62 33.79 1.99
N LEU A 74 13.31 33.42 2.06
CA LEU A 74 12.89 32.12 2.57
C LEU A 74 13.68 30.97 1.91
N ASN A 75 14.14 30.06 2.72
CA ASN A 75 14.77 28.82 2.22
C ASN A 75 13.72 27.71 2.06
N GLN A 76 14.04 26.73 1.23
CA GLN A 76 13.23 25.51 1.10
C GLN A 76 13.03 24.86 2.46
N GLU A 77 11.82 24.40 2.74
CA GLU A 77 11.38 23.78 4.01
C GLU A 77 11.36 24.71 5.24
N THR A 78 11.53 26.02 5.08
CA THR A 78 11.22 26.98 6.16
C THR A 78 9.73 26.86 6.51
N SER A 79 9.40 26.74 7.80
CA SER A 79 8.02 26.72 8.27
C SER A 79 7.52 28.12 8.58
N VAL A 80 6.26 28.38 8.19
CA VAL A 80 5.67 29.72 8.22
C VAL A 80 4.21 29.70 8.64
N TYR A 81 3.74 30.77 9.26
CA TYR A 81 2.34 31.18 9.17
C TYR A 81 2.22 32.19 8.04
N VAL A 82 1.40 31.87 7.04
CA VAL A 82 1.13 32.77 5.92
C VAL A 82 -0.32 33.23 5.98
N THR A 83 -0.53 34.53 5.94
CA THR A 83 -1.86 35.15 5.95
C THR A 83 -2.09 35.84 4.61
N GLY A 84 -3.29 35.70 4.05
CA GLY A 84 -3.61 36.30 2.76
C GLY A 84 -5.07 36.11 2.37
N ILE A 85 -5.44 36.72 1.27
CA ILE A 85 -6.79 36.64 0.70
C ILE A 85 -6.79 35.51 -0.35
N VAL A 86 -7.72 34.56 -0.21
CA VAL A 86 -7.91 33.49 -1.19
C VAL A 86 -8.55 34.04 -2.46
N LYS A 87 -7.95 33.80 -3.61
CA LYS A 87 -8.43 34.20 -4.93
C LYS A 87 -8.56 33.00 -5.85
N GLU A 88 -9.56 33.03 -6.73
CA GLU A 88 -9.64 32.11 -7.86
C GLU A 88 -8.55 32.47 -8.88
N ASP A 89 -7.84 31.47 -9.40
CA ASP A 89 -6.89 31.60 -10.50
C ASP A 89 -6.91 30.33 -11.36
N GLU A 90 -7.51 30.42 -12.54
CA GLU A 90 -7.59 29.33 -13.53
C GLU A 90 -6.23 28.84 -14.02
N ARG A 91 -5.15 29.63 -13.88
CA ARG A 91 -3.78 29.23 -14.22
C ARG A 91 -3.14 28.38 -13.15
N SER A 92 -3.66 28.43 -11.93
CA SER A 92 -3.20 27.57 -10.83
C SER A 92 -3.72 26.15 -11.02
N LYS A 93 -2.85 25.14 -10.92
CA LYS A 93 -3.27 23.73 -10.95
C LYS A 93 -4.30 23.38 -9.86
N PHE A 94 -4.34 24.15 -8.79
CA PHE A 94 -5.28 23.98 -7.69
C PHE A 94 -6.56 24.82 -7.86
N GLY A 95 -6.63 25.68 -8.91
CA GLY A 95 -7.77 26.58 -9.17
C GLY A 95 -7.79 27.85 -8.32
N TYR A 96 -6.90 27.97 -7.36
CA TYR A 96 -6.84 29.09 -6.39
C TYR A 96 -5.41 29.51 -6.13
N GLU A 97 -5.24 30.76 -5.63
CA GLU A 97 -3.98 31.27 -5.09
C GLU A 97 -4.21 32.12 -3.85
N LEU A 98 -3.18 32.31 -3.03
CA LEU A 98 -3.20 33.19 -1.86
C LEU A 98 -2.52 34.51 -2.17
N ASP A 99 -3.26 35.63 -2.15
CA ASP A 99 -2.68 36.97 -2.16
C ASP A 99 -2.13 37.28 -0.77
N ILE A 100 -0.83 37.11 -0.58
CA ILE A 100 -0.18 37.17 0.73
C ILE A 100 -0.20 38.60 1.27
N THR A 101 -0.78 38.77 2.46
CA THR A 101 -0.85 40.04 3.17
C THR A 101 0.09 40.08 4.37
N ASP A 102 0.50 38.96 4.92
CA ASP A 102 1.50 38.82 5.98
C ASP A 102 2.17 37.44 5.97
N LEU A 103 3.37 37.36 6.52
CA LEU A 103 4.09 36.11 6.70
C LEU A 103 4.97 36.19 7.96
N GLU A 104 4.88 35.16 8.79
CA GLU A 104 5.67 34.98 10.00
C GLU A 104 6.48 33.69 9.87
N VAL A 105 7.80 33.76 10.03
CA VAL A 105 8.67 32.59 10.06
C VAL A 105 8.59 31.94 11.43
N ILE A 106 8.30 30.62 11.45
CA ILE A 106 8.25 29.80 12.68
C ILE A 106 9.61 29.15 12.92
N GLY A 107 10.14 28.48 11.89
CA GLY A 107 11.40 27.79 11.93
C GLY A 107 12.15 27.93 10.61
N GLU A 108 13.37 28.45 10.68
CA GLU A 108 14.24 28.59 9.51
C GLU A 108 14.79 27.22 9.08
N SER A 109 14.99 27.07 7.79
CA SER A 109 15.64 25.90 7.20
C SER A 109 16.96 26.31 6.55
N HIS A 110 18.01 25.57 6.85
CA HIS A 110 19.34 25.81 6.30
C HIS A 110 19.85 24.53 5.63
N GLU A 111 20.45 24.68 4.45
CA GLU A 111 21.14 23.60 3.72
C GLU A 111 20.29 22.31 3.55
N TYR A 112 19.00 22.48 3.23
CA TYR A 112 18.13 21.33 3.02
C TYR A 112 18.68 20.42 1.93
N PRO A 113 18.92 19.12 2.21
CA PRO A 113 19.74 18.28 1.32
C PRO A 113 19.04 17.87 0.02
N ILE A 114 17.70 17.78 0.02
CA ILE A 114 16.94 17.39 -1.17
C ILE A 114 16.56 18.66 -1.96
N THR A 115 17.38 18.98 -2.94
CA THR A 115 17.18 20.16 -3.81
C THR A 115 16.35 19.80 -5.05
N PRO A 116 15.90 20.80 -5.87
CA PRO A 116 15.12 20.55 -7.08
C PRO A 116 15.94 19.96 -8.26
N LYS A 117 16.89 19.09 -7.99
CA LYS A 117 17.64 18.31 -8.99
C LYS A 117 17.35 16.82 -8.81
N GLU A 118 17.69 16.03 -9.79
CA GLU A 118 17.62 14.58 -9.68
C GLU A 118 18.62 14.06 -8.64
N HIS A 119 18.14 13.16 -7.78
CA HIS A 119 18.92 12.51 -6.74
C HIS A 119 18.87 11.00 -6.91
N GLY A 120 20.00 10.33 -6.67
CA GLY A 120 20.07 8.87 -6.67
C GLY A 120 19.21 8.24 -5.57
N THR A 121 18.77 7.02 -5.82
CA THR A 121 17.88 6.30 -4.92
C THR A 121 18.47 6.11 -3.52
N ASP A 122 19.75 5.76 -3.41
CA ASP A 122 20.40 5.53 -2.10
C ASP A 122 20.44 6.81 -1.27
N PHE A 123 20.77 7.95 -1.89
CA PHE A 123 20.71 9.24 -1.22
C PHE A 123 19.30 9.58 -0.70
N LEU A 124 18.27 9.34 -1.51
CA LEU A 124 16.88 9.58 -1.12
C LEU A 124 16.45 8.65 0.01
N MET A 125 16.89 7.40 -0.03
CA MET A 125 16.62 6.42 1.02
C MET A 125 17.35 6.75 2.33
N ASP A 126 18.58 7.25 2.28
CA ASP A 126 19.32 7.72 3.47
C ASP A 126 18.66 8.95 4.10
N ASN A 127 17.97 9.73 3.28
CA ASN A 127 17.19 10.89 3.70
C ASN A 127 15.67 10.62 3.65
N ARG A 128 15.22 9.38 3.89
CA ARG A 128 13.80 9.00 3.73
C ARG A 128 12.84 9.88 4.52
N HIS A 129 13.20 10.26 5.75
CA HIS A 129 12.43 11.15 6.62
C HIS A 129 12.22 12.56 6.02
N LEU A 130 13.11 13.00 5.15
CA LEU A 130 12.97 14.24 4.39
C LEU A 130 12.32 13.99 3.01
N TRP A 131 12.65 12.89 2.36
CA TRP A 131 12.07 12.53 1.08
C TRP A 131 10.54 12.38 1.13
N LEU A 132 9.99 11.93 2.25
CA LEU A 132 8.54 11.89 2.51
C LEU A 132 7.84 13.23 2.30
N ARG A 133 8.55 14.36 2.40
CA ARG A 133 8.03 15.71 2.17
C ARG A 133 7.86 16.03 0.68
N SER A 134 8.39 15.21 -0.22
CA SER A 134 8.27 15.42 -1.66
C SER A 134 6.83 15.17 -2.14
N ARG A 135 6.44 15.89 -3.19
CA ARG A 135 5.08 15.84 -3.75
C ARG A 135 4.64 14.42 -4.11
N LYS A 136 5.52 13.64 -4.76
CA LYS A 136 5.23 12.26 -5.14
C LYS A 136 5.07 11.34 -3.92
N GLN A 137 5.98 11.45 -2.93
CA GLN A 137 5.90 10.58 -1.75
C GLN A 137 4.67 10.89 -0.88
N MET A 138 4.30 12.16 -0.74
CA MET A 138 3.04 12.53 -0.08
C MET A 138 1.83 11.93 -0.80
N ALA A 139 1.78 11.98 -2.13
CA ALA A 139 0.71 11.39 -2.91
C ALA A 139 0.61 9.88 -2.68
N VAL A 140 1.73 9.16 -2.67
CA VAL A 140 1.75 7.70 -2.36
C VAL A 140 1.20 7.45 -0.94
N MET A 141 1.58 8.25 0.05
CA MET A 141 1.08 8.09 1.43
C MET A 141 -0.41 8.42 1.55
N GLN A 142 -0.94 9.36 0.77
CA GLN A 142 -2.38 9.64 0.70
C GLN A 142 -3.15 8.47 0.07
N ILE A 143 -2.63 7.84 -1.00
CA ILE A 143 -3.20 6.62 -1.58
C ILE A 143 -3.17 5.48 -0.55
N ARG A 144 -2.04 5.28 0.15
CA ARG A 144 -1.95 4.30 1.22
C ARG A 144 -3.03 4.51 2.29
N ASN A 145 -3.20 5.75 2.73
CA ASN A 145 -4.23 6.09 3.71
C ASN A 145 -5.64 5.77 3.19
N ALA A 146 -5.94 6.09 1.93
CA ALA A 146 -7.23 5.79 1.31
C ALA A 146 -7.50 4.28 1.25
N ILE A 147 -6.50 3.45 0.91
CA ILE A 147 -6.57 1.99 0.90
C ILE A 147 -6.86 1.46 2.32
N ILE A 148 -6.17 1.97 3.34
CA ILE A 148 -6.38 1.55 4.73
C ILE A 148 -7.83 1.81 5.18
N TYR A 149 -8.36 3.00 4.95
CA TYR A 149 -9.74 3.32 5.30
C TYR A 149 -10.75 2.49 4.50
N ALA A 150 -10.54 2.29 3.21
CA ALA A 150 -11.40 1.44 2.39
C ALA A 150 -11.37 -0.02 2.86
N THR A 151 -10.24 -0.52 3.36
CA THR A 151 -10.11 -1.85 3.96
C THR A 151 -11.04 -2.02 5.16
N TYR A 152 -10.95 -1.14 6.15
CA TYR A 152 -11.78 -1.22 7.34
C TYR A 152 -13.27 -1.07 7.00
N GLU A 153 -13.61 -0.15 6.10
CA GLU A 153 -14.98 0.10 5.67
C GLU A 153 -15.58 -1.12 4.95
N PHE A 154 -14.82 -1.75 4.05
CA PHE A 154 -15.26 -2.95 3.34
C PHE A 154 -15.53 -4.11 4.29
N PHE A 155 -14.62 -4.40 5.21
CA PHE A 155 -14.78 -5.53 6.12
C PHE A 155 -15.90 -5.31 7.13
N ASP A 156 -16.06 -4.09 7.66
CA ASP A 156 -17.19 -3.74 8.53
C ASP A 156 -18.54 -3.96 7.82
N GLN A 157 -18.68 -3.46 6.58
CA GLN A 157 -19.90 -3.60 5.76
C GLN A 157 -20.21 -5.06 5.39
N ASN A 158 -19.20 -5.95 5.34
CA ASN A 158 -19.35 -7.36 5.02
C ASN A 158 -19.43 -8.28 6.26
N GLY A 159 -19.58 -7.70 7.46
CA GLY A 159 -19.80 -8.43 8.71
C GLY A 159 -18.56 -9.11 9.26
N PHE A 160 -17.37 -8.63 8.92
CA PHE A 160 -16.12 -9.09 9.51
C PHE A 160 -15.82 -8.33 10.81
N ILE A 161 -15.29 -9.06 11.77
CA ILE A 161 -14.82 -8.50 13.05
C ILE A 161 -13.31 -8.36 13.00
N LYS A 162 -12.80 -7.16 13.37
CA LYS A 162 -11.35 -6.97 13.54
C LYS A 162 -10.85 -7.84 14.68
N PHE A 163 -9.84 -8.65 14.39
CA PHE A 163 -9.26 -9.62 15.31
C PHE A 163 -7.73 -9.51 15.24
N ASP A 164 -7.08 -9.11 16.33
CA ASP A 164 -5.64 -8.88 16.34
C ASP A 164 -4.89 -10.17 16.64
N SER A 165 -4.07 -10.60 15.69
CA SER A 165 -3.18 -11.75 15.85
C SER A 165 -1.90 -11.33 16.58
N PRO A 166 -1.26 -12.25 17.36
CA PRO A 166 -0.01 -11.94 18.02
C PRO A 166 1.14 -11.77 17.01
N ILE A 167 2.01 -10.79 17.28
CA ILE A 167 3.24 -10.59 16.49
C ILE A 167 4.32 -11.61 16.85
N LEU A 168 4.39 -12.00 18.13
CA LEU A 168 5.32 -13.02 18.61
C LEU A 168 4.62 -14.39 18.55
N SER A 169 5.23 -15.34 17.84
CA SER A 169 4.70 -16.68 17.62
C SER A 169 5.76 -17.74 17.93
N GLU A 170 5.33 -18.92 18.35
CA GLU A 170 6.19 -20.09 18.47
C GLU A 170 6.35 -20.82 17.11
N ASN A 171 5.49 -20.54 16.12
CA ASN A 171 5.33 -21.32 14.90
C ASN A 171 5.54 -20.47 13.64
N ALA A 172 5.95 -21.16 12.56
CA ALA A 172 5.87 -20.62 11.20
C ALA A 172 4.46 -20.83 10.63
N ALA A 173 3.89 -19.80 10.04
CA ALA A 173 2.63 -19.90 9.28
C ALA A 173 2.85 -20.30 7.83
N GLU A 174 4.02 -20.00 7.30
CA GLU A 174 4.44 -20.24 5.92
C GLU A 174 5.61 -21.22 5.90
N ASP A 175 5.74 -22.01 4.84
CA ASP A 175 6.84 -22.96 4.64
C ASP A 175 8.22 -22.30 4.43
N SER A 176 8.32 -20.99 4.56
CA SER A 176 9.59 -20.29 4.40
C SER A 176 10.54 -20.57 5.56
N THR A 177 11.75 -20.90 5.21
CA THR A 177 12.80 -21.37 6.12
C THR A 177 13.45 -20.28 6.95
N GLU A 178 13.20 -19.00 6.70
CA GLU A 178 13.89 -17.89 7.36
C GLU A 178 12.91 -17.02 8.18
N LEU A 179 12.96 -17.18 9.50
CA LEU A 179 12.21 -16.40 10.48
C LEU A 179 13.14 -15.39 11.18
N PHE A 180 12.61 -14.24 11.59
CA PHE A 180 13.28 -13.38 12.55
C PHE A 180 13.05 -13.91 13.95
N GLU A 181 14.07 -14.46 14.57
CA GLU A 181 14.05 -15.00 15.93
C GLU A 181 14.35 -13.93 16.97
N THR A 182 13.68 -14.01 18.11
CA THR A 182 13.96 -13.21 19.31
C THR A 182 13.92 -14.04 20.58
N ASP A 183 14.59 -13.59 21.64
CA ASP A 183 14.48 -14.19 22.95
C ASP A 183 13.19 -13.74 23.66
N TYR A 184 12.36 -14.69 24.03
CA TYR A 184 11.14 -14.47 24.81
C TYR A 184 11.30 -15.10 26.20
N PHE A 185 11.93 -14.36 27.11
CA PHE A 185 12.18 -14.79 28.48
C PHE A 185 12.90 -16.15 28.61
N GLY A 186 13.89 -16.38 27.77
CA GLY A 186 14.68 -17.63 27.74
C GLY A 186 14.10 -18.73 26.85
N LYS A 187 13.06 -18.44 26.06
CA LYS A 187 12.53 -19.30 25.00
C LYS A 187 12.66 -18.62 23.65
N PRO A 188 12.86 -19.36 22.56
CA PRO A 188 12.80 -18.78 21.23
C PRO A 188 11.37 -18.33 20.90
N ALA A 189 11.22 -17.18 20.24
CA ALA A 189 10.00 -16.72 19.62
C ALA A 189 10.34 -16.10 18.27
N PHE A 190 9.39 -16.07 17.38
CA PHE A 190 9.56 -15.58 16.01
C PHE A 190 8.61 -14.41 15.75
N LEU A 191 9.05 -13.47 14.92
CA LEU A 191 8.18 -12.43 14.38
C LEU A 191 7.24 -13.04 13.33
N SER A 192 5.94 -12.80 13.48
CA SER A 192 4.89 -13.41 12.67
C SER A 192 5.03 -13.10 11.17
N GLN A 193 4.82 -14.10 10.33
CA GLN A 193 4.77 -13.99 8.87
C GLN A 193 3.36 -13.70 8.35
N SER A 194 2.31 -14.04 9.13
CA SER A 194 0.89 -13.89 8.84
C SER A 194 0.08 -14.11 10.10
N GLY A 195 -1.10 -13.52 10.18
CA GLY A 195 -2.05 -13.78 11.27
C GLY A 195 -2.89 -15.05 11.10
N GLN A 196 -2.79 -15.74 9.97
CA GLN A 196 -3.69 -16.78 9.52
C GLN A 196 -4.04 -17.84 10.58
N LEU A 197 -3.04 -18.47 11.20
CA LEU A 197 -3.28 -19.59 12.13
C LEU A 197 -4.16 -19.19 13.33
N TYR A 198 -4.00 -17.96 13.80
CA TYR A 198 -4.81 -17.39 14.89
C TYR A 198 -6.17 -16.89 14.40
N LEU A 199 -6.23 -16.35 13.16
CA LEU A 199 -7.48 -15.92 12.55
C LEU A 199 -8.42 -17.08 12.26
N GLU A 200 -7.92 -18.28 11.94
CA GLU A 200 -8.75 -19.46 11.80
C GLU A 200 -9.48 -19.80 13.12
N ALA A 201 -8.82 -19.64 14.28
CA ALA A 201 -9.47 -19.75 15.58
C ALA A 201 -10.53 -18.65 15.78
N GLY A 202 -10.24 -17.44 15.35
CA GLY A 202 -11.19 -16.33 15.33
C GLY A 202 -12.41 -16.61 14.44
N ALA A 203 -12.22 -17.17 13.26
CA ALA A 203 -13.29 -17.56 12.35
C ALA A 203 -14.19 -18.65 12.90
N MET A 204 -13.63 -19.62 13.63
CA MET A 204 -14.42 -20.66 14.33
C MET A 204 -15.26 -20.09 15.48
N ALA A 205 -14.85 -18.96 16.07
CA ALA A 205 -15.57 -18.32 17.17
C ALA A 205 -16.56 -17.24 16.70
N LEU A 206 -16.22 -16.46 15.66
CA LEU A 206 -16.92 -15.24 15.25
C LEU A 206 -17.46 -15.29 13.81
N GLY A 207 -17.17 -16.35 13.06
CA GLY A 207 -17.63 -16.59 11.70
C GLY A 207 -16.79 -15.89 10.62
N ARG A 208 -16.56 -14.59 10.75
CA ARG A 208 -15.75 -13.78 9.81
C ARG A 208 -14.87 -12.83 10.58
N VAL A 209 -13.58 -12.91 10.37
CA VAL A 209 -12.59 -12.06 11.06
C VAL A 209 -11.54 -11.56 10.08
N PHE A 210 -10.94 -10.42 10.40
CA PHE A 210 -9.78 -9.94 9.67
C PHE A 210 -8.74 -9.33 10.61
N ASP A 211 -7.48 -9.47 10.25
CA ASP A 211 -6.37 -8.76 10.87
C ASP A 211 -5.88 -7.62 9.95
N PHE A 212 -5.21 -6.66 10.51
CA PHE A 212 -4.50 -5.63 9.79
C PHE A 212 -3.28 -5.23 10.63
N GLY A 213 -2.15 -5.83 10.33
CA GLY A 213 -0.98 -5.70 11.16
C GLY A 213 0.34 -5.83 10.42
N PRO A 214 1.46 -5.55 11.10
CA PRO A 214 2.79 -5.77 10.56
C PRO A 214 3.11 -7.27 10.51
N VAL A 215 3.75 -7.69 9.42
CA VAL A 215 4.29 -9.04 9.23
C VAL A 215 5.75 -8.96 8.79
N PHE A 216 6.48 -10.03 9.01
CA PHE A 216 7.93 -10.06 8.90
C PHE A 216 8.37 -11.29 8.09
N ARG A 217 9.22 -11.07 7.09
CA ARG A 217 9.81 -12.15 6.29
C ARG A 217 11.31 -11.96 6.19
N ALA A 218 12.08 -12.93 6.70
CA ALA A 218 13.54 -12.85 6.77
C ALA A 218 14.23 -13.24 5.44
N GLU A 219 13.47 -13.47 4.38
CA GLU A 219 13.98 -13.85 3.06
C GLU A 219 14.98 -12.84 2.51
N LYS A 220 16.12 -13.34 2.04
CA LYS A 220 17.21 -12.53 1.47
C LYS A 220 16.95 -12.12 0.02
N SER A 221 15.73 -11.62 -0.26
CA SER A 221 15.34 -11.18 -1.59
C SER A 221 15.82 -9.77 -1.92
N LYS A 222 16.33 -9.57 -3.15
CA LYS A 222 16.76 -8.26 -3.68
C LYS A 222 15.79 -7.71 -4.72
N THR A 223 14.61 -8.28 -4.87
CA THR A 223 13.66 -7.84 -5.89
C THR A 223 13.00 -6.51 -5.54
N ARG A 224 12.36 -5.88 -6.52
CA ARG A 224 11.60 -4.64 -6.34
C ARG A 224 10.26 -4.84 -5.62
N ARG A 225 9.86 -6.08 -5.30
CA ARG A 225 8.56 -6.46 -4.74
C ARG A 225 8.65 -7.00 -3.31
N HIS A 226 9.84 -7.01 -2.67
CA HIS A 226 10.03 -7.57 -1.34
C HIS A 226 10.50 -6.54 -0.32
N LEU A 227 9.90 -6.61 0.86
CA LEU A 227 10.30 -5.94 2.10
C LEU A 227 10.44 -7.00 3.19
N THR A 228 11.28 -6.75 4.20
CA THR A 228 11.42 -7.65 5.35
C THR A 228 10.42 -7.36 6.46
N GLU A 229 9.81 -6.19 6.45
CA GLU A 229 8.70 -5.76 7.30
C GLU A 229 7.68 -5.02 6.42
N PHE A 230 6.42 -5.44 6.46
CA PHE A 230 5.35 -4.82 5.71
C PHE A 230 4.00 -5.03 6.40
N TRP A 231 2.94 -4.43 5.90
CA TRP A 231 1.61 -4.54 6.47
C TRP A 231 0.77 -5.50 5.63
N MET A 232 0.12 -6.42 6.30
CA MET A 232 -0.79 -7.37 5.69
C MET A 232 -2.20 -7.20 6.25
N MET A 233 -3.18 -7.34 5.40
CA MET A 233 -4.54 -7.63 5.80
C MET A 233 -4.78 -9.10 5.49
N ASP A 234 -5.02 -9.88 6.54
CA ASP A 234 -5.43 -11.28 6.47
C ASP A 234 -6.91 -11.38 6.85
N ALA A 235 -7.71 -12.14 6.10
CA ALA A 235 -9.10 -12.40 6.39
C ALA A 235 -9.38 -13.90 6.40
N GLU A 236 -10.12 -14.37 7.43
CA GLU A 236 -10.57 -15.76 7.54
C GLU A 236 -12.09 -15.80 7.76
N TYR A 237 -12.75 -16.76 7.15
CA TYR A 237 -14.20 -16.88 7.15
C TYR A 237 -14.65 -18.34 7.13
N SER A 238 -15.70 -18.63 7.88
CA SER A 238 -16.38 -19.93 7.92
C SER A 238 -17.56 -19.94 6.95
N PHE A 239 -17.90 -21.15 6.44
CA PHE A 239 -19.09 -21.45 5.63
C PHE A 239 -19.14 -20.81 4.24
N LEU A 240 -18.05 -20.27 3.71
CA LEU A 240 -17.95 -19.85 2.33
C LEU A 240 -17.32 -20.95 1.46
N SER A 241 -17.77 -21.06 0.24
CA SER A 241 -17.16 -21.90 -0.80
C SER A 241 -15.95 -21.19 -1.44
N HIS A 242 -15.16 -21.94 -2.22
CA HIS A 242 -14.04 -21.38 -2.96
C HIS A 242 -14.48 -20.25 -3.93
N GLU A 243 -15.58 -20.46 -4.67
CA GLU A 243 -16.10 -19.45 -5.61
C GLU A 243 -16.55 -18.17 -4.89
N GLU A 244 -17.29 -18.32 -3.77
CA GLU A 244 -17.68 -17.16 -2.94
C GLU A 244 -16.48 -16.43 -2.35
N SER A 245 -15.38 -17.13 -2.06
CA SER A 245 -14.12 -16.55 -1.66
C SER A 245 -13.51 -15.68 -2.76
N LEU A 246 -13.51 -16.16 -4.01
CA LEU A 246 -13.02 -15.38 -5.16
C LEU A 246 -13.88 -14.14 -5.40
N ASP A 247 -15.20 -14.26 -5.29
CA ASP A 247 -16.13 -13.12 -5.40
C ASP A 247 -15.87 -12.06 -4.32
N LEU A 248 -15.61 -12.50 -3.08
CA LEU A 248 -15.29 -11.60 -1.96
C LEU A 248 -13.97 -10.85 -2.21
N GLN A 249 -12.93 -11.56 -2.67
CA GLN A 249 -11.62 -10.98 -2.97
C GLN A 249 -11.70 -9.95 -4.13
N GLU A 250 -12.46 -10.28 -5.19
CA GLU A 250 -12.71 -9.36 -6.29
C GLU A 250 -13.44 -8.10 -5.81
N ALA A 251 -14.51 -8.26 -5.04
CA ALA A 251 -15.27 -7.14 -4.49
C ALA A 251 -14.38 -6.26 -3.57
N TYR A 252 -13.50 -6.87 -2.78
CA TYR A 252 -12.58 -6.17 -1.91
C TYR A 252 -11.59 -5.32 -2.70
N VAL A 253 -10.90 -5.87 -3.69
CA VAL A 253 -9.93 -5.11 -4.50
C VAL A 253 -10.62 -3.97 -5.24
N LYS A 254 -11.82 -4.20 -5.79
CA LYS A 254 -12.64 -3.14 -6.43
C LYS A 254 -13.00 -2.03 -5.44
N ALA A 255 -13.35 -2.37 -4.20
CA ALA A 255 -13.63 -1.39 -3.16
C ALA A 255 -12.39 -0.57 -2.77
N LEU A 256 -11.21 -1.17 -2.73
CA LEU A 256 -9.96 -0.46 -2.47
C LEU A 256 -9.64 0.57 -3.57
N ILE A 257 -9.76 0.16 -4.84
CA ILE A 257 -9.54 1.06 -5.98
C ILE A 257 -10.57 2.20 -5.96
N GLN A 258 -11.86 1.90 -5.75
CA GLN A 258 -12.90 2.91 -5.63
C GLN A 258 -12.63 3.88 -4.48
N GLY A 259 -12.22 3.36 -3.32
CA GLY A 259 -11.87 4.18 -2.16
C GLY A 259 -10.73 5.17 -2.44
N VAL A 260 -9.75 4.79 -3.28
CA VAL A 260 -8.68 5.70 -3.72
C VAL A 260 -9.21 6.74 -4.72
N LEU A 261 -10.04 6.34 -5.68
CA LEU A 261 -10.66 7.27 -6.63
C LEU A 261 -11.48 8.34 -5.92
N ASP A 262 -12.18 7.98 -4.85
CA ASP A 262 -13.03 8.89 -4.08
C ASP A 262 -12.25 9.79 -3.12
N ARG A 263 -11.24 9.25 -2.43
CA ARG A 263 -10.55 9.91 -1.32
C ARG A 263 -9.24 10.61 -1.71
N ALA A 264 -8.59 10.18 -2.79
CA ALA A 264 -7.26 10.66 -3.19
C ALA A 264 -7.11 10.96 -4.70
N PRO A 265 -8.11 11.58 -5.37
CA PRO A 265 -8.02 11.82 -6.82
C PRO A 265 -6.85 12.74 -7.18
N GLN A 266 -6.52 13.74 -6.34
CA GLN A 266 -5.39 14.62 -6.58
C GLN A 266 -4.03 13.91 -6.44
N ALA A 267 -3.96 12.88 -5.59
CA ALA A 267 -2.75 12.06 -5.47
C ALA A 267 -2.51 11.24 -6.74
N LEU A 268 -3.56 10.70 -7.36
CA LEU A 268 -3.48 10.02 -8.65
C LEU A 268 -3.01 10.96 -9.77
N ASP A 269 -3.52 12.20 -9.81
CA ASP A 269 -3.08 13.24 -10.76
C ASP A 269 -1.59 13.59 -10.56
N ILE A 270 -1.16 13.77 -9.30
CA ILE A 270 0.26 14.05 -8.99
C ILE A 270 1.18 12.93 -9.48
N LEU A 271 0.73 11.69 -9.41
CA LEU A 271 1.49 10.51 -9.84
C LEU A 271 1.34 10.21 -11.33
N GLU A 272 0.52 11.00 -12.05
CA GLU A 272 0.20 10.78 -13.48
C GLU A 272 -0.35 9.36 -13.73
N ARG A 273 -1.16 8.86 -12.77
CA ARG A 273 -1.74 7.51 -12.84
C ARG A 273 -2.82 7.45 -13.90
N ASP A 274 -2.83 6.39 -14.70
CA ASP A 274 -3.92 6.10 -15.63
C ASP A 274 -5.21 5.76 -14.84
N VAL A 275 -6.04 6.78 -14.64
CA VAL A 275 -7.31 6.68 -13.90
C VAL A 275 -8.34 5.87 -14.69
N GLU A 276 -8.30 5.90 -16.02
CA GLU A 276 -9.24 5.14 -16.85
C GLU A 276 -8.95 3.63 -16.75
N ALA A 277 -7.68 3.23 -16.64
CA ALA A 277 -7.33 1.84 -16.33
C ALA A 277 -7.89 1.42 -14.97
N LEU A 278 -7.75 2.23 -13.92
CA LEU A 278 -8.32 1.94 -12.61
C LEU A 278 -9.85 1.81 -12.63
N LYS A 279 -10.55 2.69 -13.36
CA LYS A 279 -12.01 2.60 -13.56
C LYS A 279 -12.42 1.33 -14.30
N ARG A 280 -11.64 0.90 -15.29
CA ARG A 280 -11.87 -0.36 -15.97
C ARG A 280 -11.78 -1.55 -15.02
N TYR A 281 -10.77 -1.58 -14.14
CA TYR A 281 -10.61 -2.68 -13.18
C TYR A 281 -11.76 -2.80 -12.16
N ILE A 282 -12.48 -1.73 -11.86
CA ILE A 282 -13.68 -1.82 -11.00
C ILE A 282 -14.95 -2.18 -11.75
N THR A 283 -15.03 -1.93 -13.06
CA THR A 283 -16.23 -2.18 -13.86
C THR A 283 -16.25 -3.54 -14.55
N GLU A 284 -15.08 -4.04 -14.96
CA GLU A 284 -14.96 -5.34 -15.61
C GLU A 284 -14.81 -6.46 -14.56
N PRO A 285 -15.32 -7.67 -14.84
CA PRO A 285 -15.08 -8.84 -13.99
C PRO A 285 -13.59 -9.25 -14.05
N PHE A 286 -13.04 -9.70 -12.93
CA PHE A 286 -11.71 -10.27 -12.90
C PHE A 286 -11.69 -11.61 -13.63
N LYS A 287 -10.60 -11.90 -14.32
CA LYS A 287 -10.44 -13.17 -15.01
C LYS A 287 -10.13 -14.27 -14.01
N ARG A 288 -10.66 -15.47 -14.25
CA ARG A 288 -10.30 -16.71 -13.54
C ARG A 288 -9.74 -17.69 -14.54
N VAL A 289 -8.55 -18.19 -14.30
CA VAL A 289 -7.86 -19.17 -15.14
C VAL A 289 -7.27 -20.26 -14.24
N SER A 290 -7.34 -21.53 -14.65
CA SER A 290 -6.68 -22.59 -13.91
C SER A 290 -5.17 -22.49 -14.08
N TYR A 291 -4.41 -23.02 -13.12
CA TYR A 291 -2.96 -23.13 -13.24
C TYR A 291 -2.57 -23.89 -14.52
N ASP A 292 -3.24 -24.99 -14.83
CA ASP A 292 -2.95 -25.79 -16.01
C ASP A 292 -3.21 -25.03 -17.33
N ASP A 293 -4.32 -24.27 -17.41
CA ASP A 293 -4.59 -23.41 -18.56
C ASP A 293 -3.57 -22.27 -18.67
N ALA A 294 -3.14 -21.70 -17.53
CA ALA A 294 -2.13 -20.64 -17.53
C ALA A 294 -0.76 -21.14 -18.04
N ILE A 295 -0.32 -22.34 -17.64
CA ILE A 295 0.89 -22.97 -18.18
C ILE A 295 0.74 -23.19 -19.68
N THR A 296 -0.41 -23.73 -20.14
CA THR A 296 -0.67 -23.96 -21.57
C THR A 296 -0.55 -22.67 -22.36
N LEU A 297 -1.15 -21.57 -21.87
CA LEU A 297 -1.08 -20.25 -22.52
C LEU A 297 0.37 -19.71 -22.61
N LEU A 298 1.17 -19.91 -21.55
CA LEU A 298 2.59 -19.52 -21.55
C LEU A 298 3.40 -20.29 -22.57
N GLN A 299 3.19 -21.62 -22.65
CA GLN A 299 3.86 -22.50 -23.60
C GLN A 299 3.45 -22.22 -25.06
N GLU A 300 2.18 -21.91 -25.32
CA GLU A 300 1.71 -21.48 -26.64
C GLU A 300 2.37 -20.18 -27.07
N HIS A 301 2.43 -19.19 -26.19
CA HIS A 301 3.09 -17.91 -26.48
C HIS A 301 4.60 -18.08 -26.72
N GLU A 302 5.28 -18.91 -25.93
CA GLU A 302 6.71 -19.22 -26.11
C GLU A 302 7.01 -19.86 -27.48
N ALA A 303 6.10 -20.67 -27.99
CA ALA A 303 6.25 -21.30 -29.29
C ALA A 303 6.14 -20.31 -30.47
N ASP A 304 5.43 -19.21 -30.27
CA ASP A 304 5.12 -18.22 -31.32
C ASP A 304 6.05 -17.00 -31.29
N GLU A 305 6.61 -16.64 -30.11
CA GLU A 305 7.40 -15.42 -29.90
C GLU A 305 8.66 -15.65 -29.05
N ASP A 306 9.65 -14.78 -29.18
CA ASP A 306 10.79 -14.73 -28.26
C ASP A 306 10.36 -14.10 -26.94
N THR A 307 10.53 -14.85 -25.82
CA THR A 307 9.97 -14.48 -24.51
C THR A 307 11.06 -14.08 -23.52
N ASP A 308 10.72 -13.17 -22.60
CA ASP A 308 11.60 -12.74 -21.49
C ASP A 308 11.54 -13.69 -20.27
N TYR A 309 10.87 -14.83 -20.38
CA TYR A 309 10.72 -15.81 -19.30
C TYR A 309 11.21 -17.20 -19.68
N GLU A 310 11.59 -17.99 -18.66
CA GLU A 310 12.04 -19.35 -18.81
C GLU A 310 10.86 -20.29 -19.09
N HIS A 311 11.12 -21.37 -19.82
CA HIS A 311 10.14 -22.43 -20.06
C HIS A 311 9.66 -23.06 -18.75
N LEU A 312 8.35 -23.30 -18.65
CA LEU A 312 7.73 -23.98 -17.52
C LEU A 312 7.03 -25.26 -17.96
N GLU A 313 7.23 -26.30 -17.18
CA GLU A 313 6.46 -27.54 -17.27
C GLU A 313 5.28 -27.53 -16.29
N HIS A 314 4.28 -28.38 -16.52
CA HIS A 314 3.22 -28.60 -15.55
C HIS A 314 3.78 -29.12 -14.23
N GLY A 315 3.62 -28.38 -13.15
CA GLY A 315 4.17 -28.69 -11.84
C GLY A 315 5.22 -27.69 -11.35
N ASP A 316 5.68 -26.79 -12.22
CA ASP A 316 6.61 -25.71 -11.85
C ASP A 316 5.87 -24.49 -11.27
N ASP A 317 6.53 -23.75 -10.38
CA ASP A 317 5.97 -22.51 -9.84
C ASP A 317 6.22 -21.32 -10.78
N PHE A 318 5.31 -20.35 -10.78
CA PHE A 318 5.45 -19.15 -11.59
C PHE A 318 6.50 -18.20 -11.02
N GLY A 319 7.43 -17.78 -11.88
CA GLY A 319 8.26 -16.63 -11.60
C GLY A 319 7.59 -15.32 -11.98
N SER A 320 8.14 -14.21 -11.48
CA SER A 320 7.61 -12.86 -11.73
C SER A 320 7.38 -12.48 -13.21
N PRO A 321 8.21 -12.92 -14.19
CA PRO A 321 7.91 -12.67 -15.60
C PRO A 321 6.67 -13.41 -16.10
N HIS A 322 6.41 -14.66 -15.64
CA HIS A 322 5.23 -15.45 -15.98
C HIS A 322 3.95 -14.77 -15.48
N GLU A 323 3.91 -14.39 -14.19
CA GLU A 323 2.81 -13.66 -13.60
C GLU A 323 2.50 -12.34 -14.36
N THR A 324 3.56 -11.63 -14.74
CA THR A 324 3.46 -10.38 -15.50
C THR A 324 2.83 -10.63 -16.86
N TRP A 325 3.26 -11.66 -17.56
CA TRP A 325 2.69 -11.98 -18.88
C TRP A 325 1.21 -12.40 -18.77
N ILE A 326 0.89 -13.34 -17.85
CA ILE A 326 -0.49 -13.82 -17.64
C ILE A 326 -1.45 -12.63 -17.38
N SER A 327 -1.10 -11.78 -16.42
CA SER A 327 -1.97 -10.65 -16.04
C SER A 327 -2.10 -9.60 -17.15
N ASN A 328 -1.05 -9.35 -17.92
CA ASN A 328 -1.08 -8.45 -19.06
C ASN A 328 -1.85 -9.03 -20.26
N TYR A 329 -1.77 -10.34 -20.48
CA TYR A 329 -2.52 -11.02 -21.52
C TYR A 329 -4.04 -10.81 -21.38
N PHE A 330 -4.57 -10.91 -20.17
CA PHE A 330 -5.97 -10.64 -19.89
C PHE A 330 -6.30 -9.15 -19.73
N GLY A 331 -5.31 -8.32 -19.39
CA GLY A 331 -5.43 -6.87 -19.25
C GLY A 331 -6.30 -6.38 -18.08
N VAL A 332 -6.73 -7.30 -17.22
CA VAL A 332 -7.46 -7.05 -15.96
C VAL A 332 -6.86 -7.89 -14.85
N PRO A 333 -7.10 -7.58 -13.56
CA PRO A 333 -6.67 -8.46 -12.47
C PRO A 333 -7.17 -9.89 -12.69
N THR A 334 -6.27 -10.87 -12.53
CA THR A 334 -6.50 -12.24 -12.95
C THR A 334 -6.20 -13.21 -11.81
N PHE A 335 -7.20 -14.00 -11.43
CA PHE A 335 -7.01 -15.14 -10.53
C PHE A 335 -6.42 -16.33 -11.32
N VAL A 336 -5.30 -16.84 -10.84
CA VAL A 336 -4.84 -18.16 -11.18
C VAL A 336 -5.24 -19.11 -10.06
N VAL A 337 -5.98 -20.18 -10.39
CA VAL A 337 -6.58 -21.07 -9.39
C VAL A 337 -6.08 -22.50 -9.50
N ASN A 338 -6.23 -23.26 -8.43
CA ASN A 338 -5.97 -24.70 -8.40
C ASN A 338 -4.53 -25.08 -8.72
N TYR A 339 -3.59 -24.49 -8.02
CA TYR A 339 -2.16 -24.83 -8.14
C TYR A 339 -1.85 -26.27 -7.67
N PRO A 340 -0.71 -26.83 -8.11
CA PRO A 340 -0.20 -28.11 -7.61
C PRO A 340 -0.02 -28.11 -6.08
N ALA A 341 -0.46 -29.19 -5.45
CA ALA A 341 -0.31 -29.39 -4.00
C ALA A 341 1.14 -29.56 -3.55
N SER A 342 2.05 -29.86 -4.47
CA SER A 342 3.46 -30.16 -4.19
C SER A 342 4.27 -28.99 -3.66
N PHE A 343 3.89 -27.75 -4.02
CA PHE A 343 4.61 -26.54 -3.58
C PHE A 343 3.70 -25.49 -2.89
N LYS A 344 2.45 -25.86 -2.56
CA LYS A 344 1.56 -25.03 -1.76
C LYS A 344 1.50 -25.51 -0.31
N ALA A 345 1.13 -24.63 0.60
CA ALA A 345 1.21 -24.86 2.03
C ALA A 345 0.35 -26.05 2.51
N PHE A 346 0.80 -26.71 3.56
CA PHE A 346 0.25 -27.96 4.10
C PHE A 346 -1.24 -27.90 4.50
N TYR A 347 -1.70 -26.71 4.86
CA TYR A 347 -3.06 -26.47 5.33
C TYR A 347 -4.08 -26.27 4.21
N MET A 348 -3.66 -26.22 2.95
CA MET A 348 -4.59 -25.95 1.84
C MET A 348 -5.40 -27.20 1.50
N LYS A 349 -6.72 -27.01 1.31
CA LYS A 349 -7.67 -28.07 1.01
C LYS A 349 -7.49 -28.58 -0.42
N PRO A 350 -7.36 -29.91 -0.63
CA PRO A 350 -7.33 -30.47 -1.99
C PRO A 350 -8.62 -30.21 -2.78
N VAL A 351 -8.50 -30.13 -4.09
CA VAL A 351 -9.64 -30.09 -5.01
C VAL A 351 -10.41 -31.41 -4.92
N PRO A 352 -11.73 -31.40 -4.76
CA PRO A 352 -12.52 -32.62 -4.71
C PRO A 352 -12.31 -33.53 -5.93
N GLY A 353 -11.83 -34.76 -5.68
CA GLY A 353 -11.54 -35.73 -6.75
C GLY A 353 -10.17 -35.57 -7.40
N ASN A 354 -9.37 -34.56 -7.02
CA ASN A 354 -8.00 -34.37 -7.51
C ASN A 354 -7.09 -33.87 -6.38
N SER A 355 -6.44 -34.80 -5.69
CA SER A 355 -5.54 -34.48 -4.57
C SER A 355 -4.20 -33.86 -5.00
N GLU A 356 -3.86 -33.84 -6.30
CA GLU A 356 -2.67 -33.19 -6.82
C GLU A 356 -2.84 -31.66 -6.97
N ARG A 357 -4.05 -31.15 -6.80
CA ARG A 357 -4.40 -29.73 -6.87
C ARG A 357 -5.06 -29.27 -5.56
N VAL A 358 -4.85 -28.02 -5.18
CA VAL A 358 -5.48 -27.41 -4.00
C VAL A 358 -6.43 -26.27 -4.36
N LEU A 359 -7.47 -26.07 -3.56
CA LEU A 359 -8.43 -24.96 -3.70
C LEU A 359 -7.78 -23.67 -3.22
N CYS A 360 -6.90 -23.12 -4.05
CA CYS A 360 -6.22 -21.86 -3.81
C CYS A 360 -6.35 -20.92 -4.99
N ALA A 361 -6.04 -19.66 -4.78
CA ALA A 361 -5.98 -18.65 -5.82
C ALA A 361 -4.93 -17.59 -5.48
N ASP A 362 -4.14 -17.22 -6.48
CA ASP A 362 -3.29 -16.04 -6.44
C ASP A 362 -3.88 -14.99 -7.39
N LEU A 363 -4.14 -13.77 -6.89
CA LEU A 363 -4.64 -12.66 -7.70
C LEU A 363 -3.47 -11.86 -8.26
N LEU A 364 -3.31 -11.89 -9.56
CA LEU A 364 -2.26 -11.19 -10.30
C LEU A 364 -2.77 -9.83 -10.78
N ALA A 365 -2.13 -8.74 -10.38
CA ALA A 365 -2.40 -7.41 -10.88
C ALA A 365 -1.66 -7.16 -12.21
N PRO A 366 -2.31 -6.56 -13.22
CA PRO A 366 -1.71 -6.23 -14.50
C PRO A 366 -0.63 -5.14 -14.38
N GLU A 367 -0.07 -4.73 -15.50
CA GLU A 367 0.99 -3.71 -15.59
C GLU A 367 2.32 -4.15 -14.92
N GLY A 368 2.54 -5.45 -14.71
CA GLY A 368 3.76 -6.00 -14.15
C GLY A 368 3.84 -5.95 -12.62
N TYR A 369 2.73 -5.75 -11.94
CA TYR A 369 2.71 -5.73 -10.46
C TYR A 369 2.70 -7.14 -9.86
N GLY A 370 2.19 -8.17 -10.59
CA GLY A 370 2.17 -9.56 -10.16
C GLY A 370 1.20 -9.82 -9.01
N GLU A 371 1.48 -10.84 -8.22
CA GLU A 371 0.62 -11.27 -7.13
C GLU A 371 0.40 -10.17 -6.08
N ILE A 372 -0.87 -9.85 -5.81
CA ILE A 372 -1.31 -8.92 -4.75
C ILE A 372 -2.10 -9.61 -3.65
N ILE A 373 -2.78 -10.71 -3.93
CA ILE A 373 -3.51 -11.56 -2.97
C ILE A 373 -3.10 -12.99 -3.18
N GLY A 374 -2.87 -13.72 -2.07
CA GLY A 374 -2.85 -15.17 -2.01
C GLY A 374 -3.94 -15.67 -1.07
N GLY A 375 -4.68 -16.70 -1.46
CA GLY A 375 -5.77 -17.24 -0.67
C GLY A 375 -6.06 -18.71 -0.95
N SER A 376 -6.73 -19.38 -0.01
CA SER A 376 -7.15 -20.77 -0.19
C SER A 376 -8.31 -21.16 0.71
N MET A 377 -8.98 -22.26 0.35
CA MET A 377 -9.75 -23.04 1.32
C MET A 377 -8.77 -23.81 2.22
N ARG A 378 -9.15 -23.95 3.48
CA ARG A 378 -8.33 -24.63 4.50
C ARG A 378 -8.78 -26.09 4.62
N GLU A 379 -7.84 -27.01 4.87
CA GLU A 379 -8.20 -28.41 5.18
C GLU A 379 -9.00 -28.44 6.49
N ASP A 380 -10.23 -28.88 6.39
CA ASP A 380 -11.18 -28.94 7.50
C ASP A 380 -11.32 -30.34 8.09
N ASN A 381 -10.68 -31.36 7.51
CA ASN A 381 -10.64 -32.70 8.00
C ASN A 381 -9.40 -32.96 8.86
N TYR A 382 -9.60 -33.37 10.11
CA TYR A 382 -8.52 -33.60 11.07
C TYR A 382 -7.53 -34.66 10.59
N ASP A 383 -8.03 -35.83 10.14
CA ASP A 383 -7.16 -36.94 9.74
C ASP A 383 -6.36 -36.62 8.48
N ALA A 384 -6.96 -35.91 7.52
CA ALA A 384 -6.28 -35.45 6.31
C ALA A 384 -5.17 -34.46 6.63
N LEU A 385 -5.42 -33.48 7.50
CA LEU A 385 -4.43 -32.51 7.93
C LEU A 385 -3.26 -33.17 8.66
N VAL A 386 -3.54 -34.09 9.60
CA VAL A 386 -2.51 -34.85 10.31
C VAL A 386 -1.68 -35.69 9.36
N ALA A 387 -2.31 -36.38 8.41
CA ALA A 387 -1.60 -37.18 7.41
C ALA A 387 -0.65 -36.30 6.55
N LYS A 388 -1.07 -35.08 6.18
CA LYS A 388 -0.22 -34.15 5.43
C LYS A 388 0.95 -33.64 6.26
N MET A 389 0.73 -33.34 7.54
CA MET A 389 1.80 -32.94 8.46
C MET A 389 2.81 -34.07 8.66
N ASP A 390 2.35 -35.35 8.76
CA ASP A 390 3.22 -36.53 8.88
C ASP A 390 4.05 -36.73 7.61
N GLU A 391 3.45 -36.57 6.42
CA GLU A 391 4.15 -36.60 5.12
C GLU A 391 5.30 -35.59 5.05
N LEU A 392 5.09 -34.38 5.59
CA LEU A 392 6.07 -33.32 5.63
C LEU A 392 7.06 -33.37 6.81
N GLY A 393 6.87 -34.33 7.72
CA GLY A 393 7.72 -34.49 8.92
C GLY A 393 7.59 -33.33 9.93
N MET A 394 6.43 -32.67 10.00
CA MET A 394 6.19 -31.55 10.88
C MET A 394 6.00 -31.99 12.34
N ASP A 395 6.50 -31.22 13.29
CA ASP A 395 6.22 -31.44 14.72
C ASP A 395 4.81 -30.96 15.08
N LYS A 396 3.90 -31.91 15.22
CA LYS A 396 2.49 -31.62 15.52
C LYS A 396 2.29 -30.98 16.89
N SER A 397 3.24 -31.11 17.82
CA SER A 397 3.13 -30.48 19.14
C SER A 397 3.20 -28.96 19.09
N GLU A 398 3.80 -28.40 18.07
CA GLU A 398 3.83 -26.96 17.83
C GLU A 398 2.51 -26.42 17.28
N TYR A 399 1.63 -27.30 16.78
CA TYR A 399 0.35 -26.97 16.15
C TYR A 399 -0.87 -27.53 16.90
N ASP A 400 -0.75 -27.88 18.16
CA ASP A 400 -1.84 -28.45 18.98
C ASP A 400 -3.13 -27.63 18.88
N PHE A 401 -3.04 -26.33 19.09
CA PHE A 401 -4.20 -25.43 19.06
C PHE A 401 -4.84 -25.36 17.67
N TYR A 402 -4.04 -25.47 16.62
CA TYR A 402 -4.48 -25.45 15.23
C TYR A 402 -5.20 -26.74 14.83
N LEU A 403 -4.69 -27.88 15.28
CA LEU A 403 -5.32 -29.20 15.11
C LEU A 403 -6.64 -29.29 15.89
N ASP A 404 -6.72 -28.69 17.06
CA ASP A 404 -7.96 -28.66 17.87
C ASP A 404 -9.11 -27.98 17.12
N LEU A 405 -8.87 -27.02 16.24
CA LEU A 405 -9.89 -26.38 15.39
C LEU A 405 -10.58 -27.40 14.45
N ARG A 406 -9.88 -28.47 14.06
CA ARG A 406 -10.45 -29.56 13.23
C ARG A 406 -11.11 -30.62 14.06
N LYS A 407 -10.70 -30.78 15.30
CA LYS A 407 -11.22 -31.78 16.22
C LYS A 407 -12.54 -31.39 16.88
N TYR A 408 -12.74 -30.11 17.12
CA TYR A 408 -13.88 -29.60 17.87
C TYR A 408 -14.83 -28.76 17.01
N GLY A 409 -15.56 -29.43 16.09
CA GLY A 409 -16.61 -28.81 15.31
C GLY A 409 -16.10 -28.05 14.09
N SER A 410 -15.18 -28.67 13.36
CA SER A 410 -14.67 -28.13 12.10
C SER A 410 -15.77 -27.85 11.08
N VAL A 411 -15.56 -26.82 10.30
CA VAL A 411 -16.46 -26.40 9.21
C VAL A 411 -15.66 -26.06 7.95
N PRO A 412 -16.28 -26.09 6.77
CA PRO A 412 -15.64 -25.49 5.58
C PRO A 412 -15.28 -24.03 5.86
N HIS A 413 -14.02 -23.68 5.69
CA HIS A 413 -13.51 -22.33 5.90
C HIS A 413 -12.36 -22.04 4.98
N GLY A 414 -12.04 -20.78 4.84
CA GLY A 414 -10.97 -20.29 4.00
C GLY A 414 -10.57 -18.87 4.36
N GLY A 415 -9.56 -18.38 3.67
CA GLY A 415 -9.06 -17.05 3.90
C GLY A 415 -8.11 -16.59 2.81
N PHE A 416 -7.73 -15.33 2.90
CA PHE A 416 -6.77 -14.72 2.00
C PHE A 416 -6.01 -13.59 2.68
N GLY A 417 -4.80 -13.33 2.19
CA GLY A 417 -3.97 -12.22 2.63
C GLY A 417 -3.63 -11.26 1.48
N ILE A 418 -3.58 -9.97 1.77
CA ILE A 418 -3.09 -8.95 0.85
C ILE A 418 -1.97 -8.15 1.47
N GLY A 419 -0.84 -8.06 0.78
CA GLY A 419 0.22 -7.13 1.14
C GLY A 419 -0.18 -5.70 0.78
N ILE A 420 -0.36 -4.84 1.79
CA ILE A 420 -0.83 -3.46 1.58
C ILE A 420 0.12 -2.69 0.67
N GLU A 421 1.43 -2.87 0.82
CA GLU A 421 2.42 -2.20 -0.01
C GLU A 421 2.35 -2.63 -1.48
N ARG A 422 2.02 -3.90 -1.76
CA ARG A 422 1.79 -4.38 -3.13
C ARG A 422 0.57 -3.70 -3.74
N MET A 423 -0.53 -3.62 -2.99
CA MET A 423 -1.75 -2.92 -3.43
C MET A 423 -1.51 -1.42 -3.64
N VAL A 424 -0.81 -0.75 -2.71
CA VAL A 424 -0.43 0.67 -2.86
C VAL A 424 0.44 0.87 -4.10
N THR A 425 1.43 -0.01 -4.34
CA THR A 425 2.31 0.06 -5.50
C THR A 425 1.53 -0.04 -6.81
N PHE A 426 0.60 -0.98 -6.89
CA PHE A 426 -0.29 -1.18 -8.04
C PHE A 426 -1.18 0.04 -8.31
N VAL A 427 -1.92 0.52 -7.31
CA VAL A 427 -2.85 1.63 -7.48
C VAL A 427 -2.13 2.95 -7.73
N ALA A 428 -1.02 3.19 -7.05
CA ALA A 428 -0.22 4.41 -7.22
C ALA A 428 0.64 4.41 -8.50
N GLY A 429 0.85 3.28 -9.16
CA GLY A 429 1.71 3.18 -10.33
C GLY A 429 3.20 3.34 -10.01
N THR A 430 3.64 3.03 -8.78
CA THR A 430 5.06 3.17 -8.40
C THR A 430 5.89 1.99 -8.87
N LYS A 431 7.18 2.24 -9.16
CA LYS A 431 8.08 1.22 -9.73
C LYS A 431 8.67 0.26 -8.68
N HIS A 432 8.63 0.63 -7.42
CA HIS A 432 9.29 -0.13 -6.36
C HIS A 432 8.53 -0.03 -5.04
N ILE A 433 8.31 -1.18 -4.40
CA ILE A 433 7.54 -1.31 -3.16
C ILE A 433 8.06 -0.46 -1.98
N ARG A 434 9.36 -0.11 -1.96
CA ARG A 434 9.94 0.77 -0.93
C ARG A 434 9.29 2.15 -0.85
N GLU A 435 8.61 2.60 -1.92
CA GLU A 435 7.91 3.87 -1.92
C GLU A 435 6.52 3.79 -1.27
N ALA A 436 5.95 2.60 -1.18
CA ALA A 436 4.60 2.34 -0.69
C ALA A 436 4.47 2.31 0.85
N ILE A 437 5.56 2.35 1.58
CA ILE A 437 5.61 2.37 3.05
C ILE A 437 6.42 3.57 3.54
N PRO A 438 6.08 4.19 4.68
CA PRO A 438 6.83 5.35 5.19
C PRO A 438 8.31 5.09 5.37
N PHE A 439 8.69 4.03 6.05
CA PHE A 439 10.07 3.65 6.34
C PHE A 439 10.32 2.18 5.99
N PRO A 440 10.76 1.87 4.77
CA PRO A 440 10.93 0.49 4.32
C PRO A 440 12.10 -0.21 5.04
N ARG A 441 11.86 -1.48 5.42
CA ARG A 441 12.88 -2.42 5.87
C ARG A 441 13.21 -3.38 4.74
N MET A 442 14.48 -3.48 4.41
CA MET A 442 14.97 -4.25 3.28
C MET A 442 16.25 -5.01 3.69
N LEU A 443 16.65 -6.02 2.95
CA LEU A 443 17.80 -6.88 3.23
C LEU A 443 19.05 -6.15 3.76
N HIS A 444 19.35 -4.97 3.24
CA HIS A 444 20.54 -4.18 3.62
C HIS A 444 20.19 -2.81 4.22
N ARG A 445 18.92 -2.60 4.62
CA ARG A 445 18.48 -1.29 5.12
C ARG A 445 17.52 -1.44 6.30
N ILE A 446 18.00 -0.97 7.46
CA ILE A 446 17.22 -0.92 8.70
C ILE A 446 16.97 0.53 9.19
N ARG A 447 17.57 1.52 8.51
CA ARG A 447 17.39 2.95 8.86
C ARG A 447 17.32 3.83 7.61
N PRO A 448 16.79 5.07 7.72
CA PRO A 448 16.19 5.65 8.91
C PRO A 448 14.97 4.93 9.33
#